data_6a4d77632b31747037d838515040da60
#
_entry.id   6a4d77632b31747037d838515040da60
#
_cell.length_a   1.000
_cell.length_b   1.000
_cell.length_c   1.000
_cell.angle_alpha   90.00
_cell.angle_beta   90.00
_cell.angle_gamma   90.00
#
_symmetry.space_group_name_H-M   'P 1'
#
loop_
_entity.id
_entity.type
_entity.pdbx_description
1 polymer ?
#
loop_
_entity_poly.entity_id
_entity_poly.type
_entity_poly.pdbx_seq_one_letter_code
_entity_poly.pdbx_strand_id
1 'polypeptide(L)'
;MKCIYCNGKTKVTNTRPREKEHSTWRRRQCLNCHAIVTSEEAVKLDECLLVKKKNGEHEPFLRDKLFISIFQSIDHLPDQIRTAHYLCETILRHCLKAKPVSPLLSSENISITAIRVLKNFDAASAIKYNSYRTNLKLPNDVRRALKF
;
A
#
# COMPACT_ATOMS: atom_id res chain seq x y z
N MET A 1 -3.29 7.30 25.57
CA MET A 1 -2.47 8.13 24.67
C MET A 1 -2.38 9.54 25.27
N LYS A 2 -1.22 10.19 25.21
CA LYS A 2 -1.03 11.57 25.63
C LYS A 2 -1.33 12.54 24.49
N CYS A 3 -1.68 13.77 24.84
CA CYS A 3 -1.93 14.84 23.88
C CYS A 3 -0.62 15.31 23.26
N ILE A 4 -0.61 15.50 21.94
CA ILE A 4 0.60 15.95 21.20
C ILE A 4 0.95 17.42 21.45
N TYR A 5 0.01 18.22 21.96
CA TYR A 5 0.22 19.65 22.20
C TYR A 5 0.63 19.98 23.63
N CYS A 6 0.03 19.33 24.64
CA CYS A 6 0.28 19.67 26.05
C CYS A 6 0.66 18.47 26.93
N ASN A 7 0.87 17.29 26.32
CA ASN A 7 1.22 16.05 27.01
C ASN A 7 0.19 15.55 28.05
N GLY A 8 -0.98 16.18 28.13
CA GLY A 8 -2.09 15.81 29.03
C GLY A 8 -2.78 14.52 28.61
N LYS A 9 -3.61 13.96 29.51
CA LYS A 9 -4.39 12.76 29.22
C LYS A 9 -5.46 13.05 28.17
N THR A 10 -5.71 12.10 27.28
CA THR A 10 -6.81 12.18 26.29
C THR A 10 -7.89 11.14 26.57
N LYS A 11 -9.16 11.52 26.33
CA LYS A 11 -10.30 10.58 26.31
C LYS A 11 -10.73 10.31 24.87
N VAL A 12 -11.23 9.10 24.59
CA VAL A 12 -11.86 8.76 23.31
C VAL A 12 -13.26 9.34 23.31
N THR A 13 -13.61 10.11 22.29
CA THR A 13 -14.94 10.68 22.10
C THR A 13 -15.74 9.97 21.01
N ASN A 14 -15.05 9.35 20.04
CA ASN A 14 -15.69 8.57 18.99
C ASN A 14 -14.76 7.45 18.54
N THR A 15 -15.34 6.31 18.13
CA THR A 15 -14.62 5.15 17.59
C THR A 15 -15.38 4.65 16.37
N ARG A 16 -14.66 4.39 15.27
CA ARG A 16 -15.23 3.84 14.04
C ARG A 16 -14.33 2.70 13.53
N PRO A 17 -14.80 1.46 13.50
CA PRO A 17 -14.09 0.38 12.85
C PRO A 17 -14.05 0.61 11.34
N ARG A 18 -12.92 0.33 10.72
CA ARG A 18 -12.70 0.34 9.28
C ARG A 18 -12.34 -1.08 8.85
N GLU A 19 -13.34 -1.93 8.75
CA GLU A 19 -13.15 -3.37 8.47
C GLU A 19 -12.38 -3.63 7.18
N LYS A 20 -12.62 -2.81 6.14
CA LYS A 20 -11.94 -2.94 4.84
C LYS A 20 -10.44 -2.60 4.89
N GLU A 21 -10.01 -1.85 5.88
CA GLU A 21 -8.64 -1.37 6.08
C GLU A 21 -7.96 -2.08 7.26
N HIS A 22 -8.67 -3.02 7.91
CA HIS A 22 -8.20 -3.72 9.10
C HIS A 22 -7.70 -2.75 10.18
N SER A 23 -8.41 -1.62 10.35
CA SER A 23 -8.03 -0.56 11.29
C SER A 23 -9.21 -0.04 12.08
N THR A 24 -8.91 0.67 13.18
CA THR A 24 -9.92 1.35 14.01
C THR A 24 -9.53 2.82 14.14
N TRP A 25 -10.37 3.68 13.58
CA TRP A 25 -10.24 5.12 13.71
C TRP A 25 -10.84 5.59 15.04
N ARG A 26 -10.13 6.46 15.78
CA ARG A 26 -10.59 7.03 17.05
C ARG A 26 -10.38 8.53 17.10
N ARG A 27 -11.44 9.27 17.45
CA ARG A 27 -11.35 10.68 17.77
C ARG A 27 -11.14 10.83 19.28
N ARG A 28 -10.17 11.65 19.67
CA ARG A 28 -9.78 11.87 21.06
C ARG A 28 -9.81 13.35 21.39
N GLN A 29 -10.18 13.68 22.62
CA GLN A 29 -10.14 15.03 23.17
C GLN A 29 -9.19 15.07 24.37
N CYS A 30 -8.33 16.06 24.40
CA CYS A 30 -7.48 16.31 25.56
C CYS A 30 -8.30 16.84 26.74
N LEU A 31 -8.03 16.33 27.94
CA LEU A 31 -8.70 16.78 29.15
C LEU A 31 -8.19 18.15 29.65
N ASN A 32 -6.98 18.54 29.28
CA ASN A 32 -6.36 19.79 29.72
C ASN A 32 -6.58 20.93 28.72
N CYS A 33 -6.12 20.77 27.48
CA CYS A 33 -6.16 21.84 26.47
C CYS A 33 -7.34 21.74 25.51
N HIS A 34 -8.22 20.74 25.69
CA HIS A 34 -9.41 20.47 24.87
C HIS A 34 -9.13 20.23 23.38
N ALA A 35 -7.87 20.15 22.96
CA ALA A 35 -7.50 19.85 21.58
C ALA A 35 -8.08 18.50 21.14
N ILE A 36 -8.52 18.45 19.88
CA ILE A 36 -9.04 17.24 19.28
C ILE A 36 -7.94 16.64 18.40
N VAL A 37 -7.64 15.37 18.63
CA VAL A 37 -6.68 14.60 17.86
C VAL A 37 -7.33 13.32 17.35
N THR A 38 -6.92 12.90 16.17
CA THR A 38 -7.33 11.63 15.58
C THR A 38 -6.19 10.63 15.73
N SER A 39 -6.51 9.41 16.13
CA SER A 39 -5.59 8.27 16.13
C SER A 39 -6.17 7.12 15.35
N GLU A 40 -5.33 6.34 14.73
CA GLU A 40 -5.70 5.11 14.05
C GLU A 40 -4.90 3.96 14.66
N GLU A 41 -5.61 2.89 14.98
CA GLU A 41 -5.02 1.62 15.38
C GLU A 41 -5.13 0.68 14.18
N ALA A 42 -4.00 0.32 13.60
CA ALA A 42 -3.92 -0.52 12.41
C ALA A 42 -2.98 -1.70 12.65
N VAL A 43 -3.19 -2.77 11.91
CA VAL A 43 -2.30 -3.93 11.93
C VAL A 43 -0.95 -3.56 11.32
N LYS A 44 0.14 -3.89 12.01
CA LYS A 44 1.50 -3.75 11.48
C LYS A 44 1.80 -4.90 10.53
N LEU A 45 1.63 -4.65 9.24
CA LEU A 45 1.76 -5.68 8.21
C LEU A 45 3.18 -6.23 8.09
N ASP A 46 4.20 -5.44 8.39
CA ASP A 46 5.60 -5.83 8.42
C ASP A 46 5.96 -6.82 9.54
N GLU A 47 5.16 -6.83 10.61
CA GLU A 47 5.33 -7.78 11.73
C GLU A 47 4.52 -9.07 11.54
N CYS A 48 3.50 -9.08 10.68
CA CYS A 48 2.58 -10.22 10.52
C CYS A 48 2.53 -10.83 9.13
N LEU A 49 3.11 -10.19 8.11
CA LEU A 49 3.13 -10.70 6.75
C LEU A 49 4.56 -10.87 6.24
N LEU A 50 4.81 -12.00 5.60
CA LEU A 50 6.04 -12.31 4.91
C LEU A 50 5.81 -12.33 3.39
N VAL A 51 6.82 -11.94 2.64
CA VAL A 51 6.84 -12.01 1.18
C VAL A 51 7.85 -13.05 0.72
N LYS A 52 7.38 -14.06 0.01
CA LYS A 52 8.22 -15.03 -0.69
C LYS A 52 8.68 -14.45 -2.02
N LYS A 53 9.99 -14.29 -2.19
CA LYS A 53 10.63 -13.85 -3.43
C LYS A 53 10.72 -14.99 -4.46
N LYS A 54 11.04 -14.64 -5.71
CA LYS A 54 11.27 -15.64 -6.78
C LYS A 54 12.44 -16.58 -6.50
N ASN A 55 13.47 -16.10 -5.78
CA ASN A 55 14.62 -16.91 -5.38
C ASN A 55 14.36 -17.82 -4.15
N GLY A 56 13.12 -17.82 -3.62
CA GLY A 56 12.71 -18.61 -2.46
C GLY A 56 12.93 -17.93 -1.11
N GLU A 57 13.64 -16.82 -1.04
CA GLU A 57 13.82 -16.04 0.19
C GLU A 57 12.52 -15.46 0.72
N HIS A 58 12.45 -15.28 2.04
CA HIS A 58 11.35 -14.63 2.72
C HIS A 58 11.83 -13.29 3.30
N GLU A 59 11.03 -12.25 3.15
CA GLU A 59 11.27 -10.95 3.78
C GLU A 59 9.97 -10.41 4.38
N PRO A 60 10.03 -9.53 5.41
CA PRO A 60 8.86 -8.82 5.91
C PRO A 60 8.18 -8.03 4.80
N PHE A 61 6.85 -7.96 4.83
CA PHE A 61 6.12 -7.12 3.90
C PHE A 61 6.32 -5.66 4.26
N LEU A 62 7.07 -4.91 3.47
CA LEU A 62 7.28 -3.48 3.64
C LEU A 62 6.34 -2.71 2.70
N ARG A 63 5.37 -2.01 3.29
CA ARG A 63 4.42 -1.16 2.54
C ARG A 63 5.13 -0.10 1.71
N ASP A 64 6.22 0.46 2.23
CA ASP A 64 7.00 1.51 1.57
C ASP A 64 7.65 1.00 0.27
N LYS A 65 8.09 -0.26 0.21
CA LYS A 65 8.58 -0.87 -1.03
C LYS A 65 7.49 -0.90 -2.12
N LEU A 66 6.27 -1.28 -1.76
CA LEU A 66 5.15 -1.25 -2.68
C LEU A 66 4.84 0.20 -3.09
N PHE A 67 4.77 1.12 -2.13
CA PHE A 67 4.52 2.54 -2.38
C PHE A 67 5.53 3.12 -3.37
N ILE A 68 6.83 2.94 -3.15
CA ILE A 68 7.89 3.45 -4.03
C ILE A 68 7.72 2.90 -5.46
N SER A 69 7.44 1.61 -5.60
CA SER A 69 7.29 0.99 -6.92
C SER A 69 6.05 1.50 -7.68
N ILE A 70 4.95 1.76 -6.96
CA ILE A 70 3.75 2.37 -7.54
C ILE A 70 4.01 3.84 -7.86
N PHE A 71 4.60 4.59 -6.93
CA PHE A 71 4.94 6.00 -7.09
C PHE A 71 5.78 6.24 -8.36
N GLN A 72 6.81 5.43 -8.58
CA GLN A 72 7.65 5.51 -9.79
C GLN A 72 6.88 5.21 -11.08
N SER A 73 5.85 4.36 -11.03
CA SER A 73 5.07 3.98 -12.21
C SER A 73 4.04 5.02 -12.65
N ILE A 74 3.70 5.98 -11.77
CA ILE A 74 2.70 7.02 -12.00
C ILE A 74 3.31 8.44 -12.05
N ASP A 75 4.60 8.55 -12.36
CA ASP A 75 5.36 9.81 -12.39
C ASP A 75 4.81 10.87 -13.36
N HIS A 76 4.03 10.45 -14.35
CA HIS A 76 3.38 11.30 -15.35
C HIS A 76 2.02 11.84 -14.91
N LEU A 77 1.53 11.44 -13.72
CA LEU A 77 0.20 11.86 -13.24
C LEU A 77 0.30 13.01 -12.23
N PRO A 78 -0.71 13.91 -12.18
CA PRO A 78 -0.80 14.89 -11.13
C PRO A 78 -1.09 14.22 -9.78
N ASP A 79 -0.75 14.91 -8.66
CA ASP A 79 -0.99 14.44 -7.28
C ASP A 79 -0.48 13.02 -7.01
N GLN A 80 0.73 12.77 -7.46
CA GLN A 80 1.40 11.46 -7.47
C GLN A 80 1.41 10.78 -6.09
N ILE A 81 1.69 11.53 -5.01
CA ILE A 81 1.77 10.99 -3.64
C ILE A 81 0.41 10.44 -3.20
N ARG A 82 -0.65 11.23 -3.34
CA ARG A 82 -2.00 10.82 -2.94
C ARG A 82 -2.49 9.65 -3.77
N THR A 83 -2.27 9.69 -5.08
CA THR A 83 -2.64 8.63 -6.01
C THR A 83 -1.91 7.34 -5.68
N ALA A 84 -0.59 7.38 -5.41
CA ALA A 84 0.18 6.21 -4.99
C ALA A 84 -0.37 5.59 -3.70
N HIS A 85 -0.74 6.42 -2.71
CA HIS A 85 -1.36 5.92 -1.47
C HIS A 85 -2.66 5.16 -1.74
N TYR A 86 -3.59 5.71 -2.53
CA TYR A 86 -4.86 5.05 -2.86
C TYR A 86 -4.67 3.75 -3.63
N LEU A 87 -3.74 3.73 -4.58
CA LEU A 87 -3.42 2.53 -5.36
C LEU A 87 -2.80 1.46 -4.47
N CYS A 88 -1.87 1.80 -3.59
CA CYS A 88 -1.28 0.87 -2.63
C CYS A 88 -2.34 0.26 -1.71
N GLU A 89 -3.24 1.07 -1.12
CA GLU A 89 -4.34 0.57 -0.29
C GLU A 89 -5.24 -0.40 -1.07
N THR A 90 -5.53 -0.07 -2.32
CA THR A 90 -6.36 -0.92 -3.18
C THR A 90 -5.67 -2.24 -3.47
N ILE A 91 -4.38 -2.22 -3.81
CA ILE A 91 -3.58 -3.43 -4.06
C ILE A 91 -3.52 -4.31 -2.82
N LEU A 92 -3.19 -3.72 -1.65
CA LEU A 92 -3.14 -4.45 -0.37
C LEU A 92 -4.48 -5.10 -0.04
N ARG A 93 -5.57 -4.37 -0.20
CA ARG A 93 -6.91 -4.91 0.02
C ARG A 93 -7.20 -6.12 -0.86
N HIS A 94 -6.79 -6.10 -2.12
CA HIS A 94 -6.95 -7.24 -3.03
C HIS A 94 -6.04 -8.41 -2.63
N CYS A 95 -4.80 -8.16 -2.24
CA CYS A 95 -3.88 -9.20 -1.76
C CYS A 95 -4.41 -9.89 -0.49
N LEU A 96 -4.94 -9.13 0.47
CA LEU A 96 -5.46 -9.65 1.73
C LEU A 96 -6.81 -10.36 1.57
N LYS A 97 -7.67 -9.91 0.64
CA LYS A 97 -8.95 -10.58 0.34
C LYS A 97 -8.79 -11.97 -0.25
N ALA A 98 -7.70 -12.27 -0.91
CA ALA A 98 -7.42 -13.60 -1.47
C ALA A 98 -7.30 -14.69 -0.40
N LYS A 99 -7.56 -14.38 0.89
CA LYS A 99 -7.53 -15.28 2.05
C LYS A 99 -6.28 -16.15 2.04
N PRO A 100 -5.11 -15.59 2.27
CA PRO A 100 -3.95 -16.42 2.48
C PRO A 100 -4.22 -17.27 3.73
N VAL A 101 -4.25 -18.58 3.58
CA VAL A 101 -4.29 -19.53 4.70
C VAL A 101 -3.01 -19.40 5.55
N SER A 102 -2.04 -18.70 5.01
CA SER A 102 -0.71 -18.45 5.58
C SER A 102 -0.41 -16.95 5.56
N PRO A 103 0.33 -16.41 6.52
CA PRO A 103 0.83 -15.03 6.50
C PRO A 103 1.86 -14.77 5.38
N LEU A 104 1.97 -15.68 4.42
CA LEU A 104 2.95 -15.63 3.34
C LEU A 104 2.29 -15.17 2.03
N LEU A 105 2.72 -14.01 1.53
CA LEU A 105 2.35 -13.49 0.21
C LEU A 105 3.46 -13.82 -0.81
N SER A 106 3.08 -14.21 -2.02
CA SER A 106 4.04 -14.31 -3.11
C SER A 106 4.30 -12.93 -3.72
N SER A 107 5.57 -12.59 -3.95
CA SER A 107 5.96 -11.35 -4.66
C SER A 107 5.37 -11.29 -6.06
N GLU A 108 5.13 -12.45 -6.68
CA GLU A 108 4.48 -12.56 -7.98
C GLU A 108 2.99 -12.20 -7.90
N ASN A 109 2.27 -12.73 -6.90
CA ASN A 109 0.86 -12.40 -6.69
C ASN A 109 0.65 -10.91 -6.39
N ILE A 110 1.54 -10.31 -5.59
CA ILE A 110 1.53 -8.86 -5.36
C ILE A 110 1.68 -8.11 -6.68
N SER A 111 2.62 -8.55 -7.54
CA SER A 111 2.87 -7.93 -8.84
C SER A 111 1.70 -8.04 -9.79
N ILE A 112 1.12 -9.23 -9.92
CA ILE A 112 -0.04 -9.49 -10.78
C ILE A 112 -1.22 -8.61 -10.32
N THR A 113 -1.42 -8.53 -9.01
CA THR A 113 -2.49 -7.69 -8.42
C THR A 113 -2.23 -6.20 -8.70
N ALA A 114 -0.98 -5.74 -8.54
CA ALA A 114 -0.60 -4.37 -8.83
C ALA A 114 -0.81 -4.01 -10.31
N ILE A 115 -0.36 -4.87 -11.23
CA ILE A 115 -0.56 -4.67 -12.68
C ILE A 115 -2.06 -4.59 -13.00
N ARG A 116 -2.89 -5.47 -12.42
CA ARG A 116 -4.34 -5.46 -12.63
C ARG A 116 -4.97 -4.15 -12.16
N VAL A 117 -4.63 -3.69 -10.96
CA VAL A 117 -5.14 -2.44 -10.38
C VAL A 117 -4.69 -1.24 -11.23
N LEU A 118 -3.39 -1.18 -11.56
CA LEU A 118 -2.85 -0.12 -12.41
C LEU A 118 -3.48 -0.10 -13.80
N LYS A 119 -3.65 -1.25 -14.45
CA LYS A 119 -4.29 -1.35 -15.77
C LYS A 119 -5.71 -0.79 -15.78
N ASN A 120 -6.47 -1.03 -14.70
CA ASN A 120 -7.82 -0.49 -14.58
C ASN A 120 -7.84 1.00 -14.27
N PHE A 121 -6.76 1.54 -13.71
CA PHE A 121 -6.61 2.95 -13.38
C PHE A 121 -6.01 3.74 -14.55
N ASP A 122 -4.86 3.30 -15.06
CA ASP A 122 -4.12 3.89 -16.17
C ASP A 122 -3.20 2.86 -16.82
N ALA A 123 -3.37 2.62 -18.12
CA ALA A 123 -2.62 1.61 -18.87
C ALA A 123 -1.11 1.92 -18.95
N ALA A 124 -0.74 3.20 -19.06
CA ALA A 124 0.67 3.61 -19.13
C ALA A 124 1.39 3.30 -17.81
N SER A 125 0.73 3.54 -16.68
CA SER A 125 1.24 3.19 -15.33
C SER A 125 1.47 1.69 -15.19
N ALA A 126 0.57 0.86 -15.71
CA ALA A 126 0.74 -0.60 -15.68
C ALA A 126 1.94 -1.07 -16.49
N ILE A 127 2.16 -0.48 -17.67
CA ILE A 127 3.33 -0.77 -18.53
C ILE A 127 4.63 -0.36 -17.83
N LYS A 128 4.68 0.87 -17.27
CA LYS A 128 5.83 1.35 -16.51
C LYS A 128 6.15 0.45 -15.31
N TYR A 129 5.15 0.12 -14.50
CA TYR A 129 5.32 -0.77 -13.34
C TYR A 129 5.90 -2.13 -13.76
N ASN A 130 5.38 -2.72 -14.81
CA ASN A 130 5.87 -3.99 -15.32
C ASN A 130 7.32 -3.88 -15.83
N SER A 131 7.69 -2.80 -16.50
CA SER A 131 9.04 -2.58 -17.02
C SER A 131 10.09 -2.45 -15.91
N TYR A 132 9.80 -1.74 -14.81
CA TYR A 132 10.70 -1.62 -13.67
C TYR A 132 10.94 -2.94 -12.93
N ARG A 133 9.92 -3.80 -12.85
CA ARG A 133 10.00 -5.05 -12.08
C ARG A 133 10.68 -6.20 -12.79
N THR A 134 10.63 -6.22 -14.10
CA THR A 134 11.08 -7.39 -14.85
C THR A 134 12.55 -7.31 -15.25
N ASN A 135 13.27 -6.20 -14.98
CA ASN A 135 14.55 -5.93 -15.68
C ASN A 135 14.39 -6.23 -17.19
N LEU A 136 13.27 -5.77 -17.76
CA LEU A 136 12.75 -6.30 -18.98
C LEU A 136 13.77 -6.19 -20.11
N LYS A 137 14.21 -7.34 -20.54
CA LYS A 137 14.18 -7.58 -21.99
C LYS A 137 12.72 -7.41 -22.39
N LEU A 138 12.37 -6.25 -22.96
CA LEU A 138 11.04 -6.02 -23.55
C LEU A 138 10.70 -7.24 -24.40
N PRO A 139 9.52 -7.86 -24.22
CA PRO A 139 9.09 -8.93 -25.12
C PRO A 139 9.33 -8.48 -26.54
N ASN A 140 9.81 -9.38 -27.41
CA ASN A 140 10.18 -9.05 -28.78
C ASN A 140 9.06 -8.31 -29.54
N ASP A 141 7.82 -8.56 -29.14
CA ASP A 141 6.63 -7.92 -29.69
C ASP A 141 6.52 -6.43 -29.32
N VAL A 142 6.87 -6.07 -28.09
CA VAL A 142 6.90 -4.68 -27.63
C VAL A 142 8.12 -3.95 -28.22
N ARG A 143 9.27 -4.64 -28.37
CA ARG A 143 10.42 -4.09 -29.10
C ARG A 143 10.10 -3.81 -30.57
N ARG A 144 9.29 -4.66 -31.23
CA ARG A 144 8.84 -4.44 -32.62
C ARG A 144 7.85 -3.28 -32.72
N ALA A 145 6.94 -3.13 -31.73
CA ALA A 145 5.97 -2.02 -31.68
C ALA A 145 6.62 -0.66 -31.35
N LEU A 146 7.76 -0.67 -30.62
CA LEU A 146 8.51 0.54 -30.23
C LEU A 146 9.72 0.80 -31.14
N LYS A 147 9.83 0.15 -32.28
CA LYS A 147 10.84 0.53 -33.29
C LYS A 147 10.50 1.93 -33.82
N PHE A 148 11.18 2.92 -33.24
CA PHE A 148 11.53 4.14 -33.91
C PHE A 148 12.55 3.85 -35.01
#